data_b50f655a5ef1ad4bb823724639934b35
#
_entry.id   b50f655a5ef1ad4bb823724639934b35
#
_cell.length_a   1.000
_cell.length_b   1.000
_cell.length_c   1.000
_cell.angle_alpha   90.00
_cell.angle_beta   90.00
_cell.angle_gamma   90.00
#
_symmetry.space_group_name_H-M   'P 1'
#
loop_
_entity.id
_entity.type
_entity.pdbx_description
1 polymer ?
#
loop_
_entity_poly.entity_id
_entity_poly.type
_entity_poly.pdbx_seq_one_letter_code
_entity_poly.pdbx_strand_id
1 'polypeptide(L)'
;MQSKRYYYLIAFQYLGFRYHGWQVQPNVPTVEKMVKRTLGYILPDAKTKVMACGRTDAKVSAHQTYIELFSDTNLPNLDVFLGTFNYNLPADIRALSIKRVNQDFNIIQDPKVKEYHYYFSCGDKMHPFGAALMCNIQGELDIQIMQKAAKAFEGEKDFYSYTFRPKAETKTVATVVECNLLLNTVLTASFFPKESYVLQVKGTGFKRNQIRLMMGMLIDLGRHKVSYDFFLETLDGHKKIKLEHIAPASGLILYKVEF
;
A
#
# COMPACT_ATOMS: atom_id res chain seq x y z
N MET A 1 -5.60 -23.11 32.46
CA MET A 1 -5.04 -21.75 32.64
C MET A 1 -4.93 -21.08 31.25
N GLN A 2 -5.64 -19.99 31.00
CA GLN A 2 -5.38 -19.20 29.80
C GLN A 2 -3.97 -18.62 29.92
N SER A 3 -3.08 -18.92 28.96
CA SER A 3 -1.74 -18.33 28.92
C SER A 3 -1.87 -16.81 28.80
N LYS A 4 -1.18 -16.07 29.67
CA LYS A 4 -1.16 -14.60 29.64
C LYS A 4 -0.63 -14.17 28.27
N ARG A 5 -1.34 -13.29 27.58
CA ARG A 5 -0.95 -12.74 26.28
C ARG A 5 -0.57 -11.29 26.42
N TYR A 6 0.42 -10.88 25.64
CA TYR A 6 0.88 -9.51 25.52
C TYR A 6 0.66 -9.05 24.09
N TYR A 7 0.26 -7.79 23.93
CA TYR A 7 -0.14 -7.19 22.67
C TYR A 7 0.74 -5.97 22.39
N TYR A 8 1.32 -5.92 21.21
CA TYR A 8 2.19 -4.83 20.79
C TYR A 8 1.81 -4.34 19.41
N LEU A 9 1.75 -3.02 19.24
CA LEU A 9 1.62 -2.38 17.95
C LEU A 9 3.00 -1.93 17.48
N ILE A 10 3.43 -2.42 16.33
CA ILE A 10 4.72 -2.10 15.73
C ILE A 10 4.48 -1.37 14.41
N ALA A 11 5.06 -0.17 14.29
CA ALA A 11 5.08 0.56 13.03
C ALA A 11 6.20 0.01 12.14
N PHE A 12 5.91 -0.18 10.85
CA PHE A 12 6.79 -0.81 9.86
C PHE A 12 6.95 0.02 8.60
N GLN A 13 8.12 -0.11 8.00
CA GLN A 13 8.48 0.43 6.70
C GLN A 13 9.17 -0.68 5.89
N TYR A 14 8.87 -0.81 4.60
CA TYR A 14 9.57 -1.77 3.73
C TYR A 14 9.53 -1.38 2.27
N LEU A 15 10.55 -1.79 1.54
CA LEU A 15 10.61 -1.76 0.08
C LEU A 15 10.05 -3.10 -0.46
N GLY A 16 8.89 -3.03 -1.13
CA GLY A 16 8.17 -4.23 -1.57
C GLY A 16 8.72 -4.89 -2.84
N PHE A 17 9.65 -4.27 -3.56
CA PHE A 17 10.03 -4.60 -4.93
C PHE A 17 10.43 -6.07 -5.15
N ARG A 18 11.13 -6.70 -4.22
CA ARG A 18 11.53 -8.12 -4.30
C ARG A 18 10.54 -9.08 -3.63
N TYR A 19 9.47 -8.56 -3.01
CA TYR A 19 8.50 -9.38 -2.28
C TYR A 19 7.24 -9.65 -3.10
N HIS A 20 6.66 -10.82 -2.88
CA HIS A 20 5.36 -11.22 -3.44
C HIS A 20 4.18 -10.73 -2.56
N GLY A 21 4.31 -9.51 -2.04
CA GLY A 21 3.34 -8.86 -1.16
C GLY A 21 3.58 -9.14 0.32
N TRP A 22 2.60 -8.71 1.11
CA TRP A 22 2.67 -8.88 2.56
C TRP A 22 2.48 -10.33 2.98
N GLN A 23 1.36 -10.95 2.60
CA GLN A 23 0.91 -12.22 3.17
C GLN A 23 1.78 -13.40 2.76
N VAL A 24 2.07 -14.30 3.72
CA VAL A 24 2.79 -15.56 3.47
C VAL A 24 2.16 -16.34 2.33
N GLN A 25 2.99 -16.76 1.38
CA GLN A 25 2.66 -17.62 0.24
C GLN A 25 3.70 -18.74 0.12
N PRO A 26 3.32 -19.91 -0.42
CA PRO A 26 4.27 -21.00 -0.66
C PRO A 26 5.38 -20.57 -1.62
N ASN A 27 6.60 -21.01 -1.36
CA ASN A 27 7.77 -20.97 -2.24
C ASN A 27 8.24 -19.58 -2.73
N VAL A 28 7.71 -18.48 -2.16
CA VAL A 28 8.12 -17.11 -2.51
C VAL A 28 8.45 -16.29 -1.26
N PRO A 29 9.32 -15.25 -1.39
CA PRO A 29 9.57 -14.31 -0.32
C PRO A 29 8.39 -13.35 -0.16
N THR A 30 7.92 -13.16 1.07
CA THR A 30 6.90 -12.18 1.45
C THR A 30 7.33 -11.44 2.71
N VAL A 31 6.82 -10.23 2.93
CA VAL A 31 7.22 -9.42 4.07
C VAL A 31 6.85 -10.11 5.40
N GLU A 32 5.64 -10.65 5.52
CA GLU A 32 5.20 -11.40 6.72
C GLU A 32 6.08 -12.62 7.02
N LYS A 33 6.54 -13.33 5.97
CA LYS A 33 7.45 -14.47 6.15
C LYS A 33 8.80 -14.04 6.75
N MET A 34 9.34 -12.89 6.31
CA MET A 34 10.59 -12.36 6.88
C MET A 34 10.39 -11.91 8.31
N VAL A 35 9.31 -11.18 8.59
CA VAL A 35 8.95 -10.75 9.95
C VAL A 35 8.82 -11.96 10.90
N LYS A 36 8.05 -12.98 10.51
CA LYS A 36 7.87 -14.20 11.31
C LYS A 36 9.18 -14.97 11.53
N ARG A 37 10.02 -15.08 10.49
CA ARG A 37 11.33 -15.72 10.59
C ARG A 37 12.23 -15.00 11.60
N THR A 38 12.28 -13.67 11.52
CA THR A 38 13.09 -12.86 12.44
C THR A 38 12.55 -12.95 13.87
N LEU A 39 11.23 -12.91 14.09
CA LEU A 39 10.63 -13.10 15.42
C LEU A 39 10.97 -14.48 16.00
N GLY A 40 10.86 -15.54 15.22
CA GLY A 40 11.24 -16.89 15.66
C GLY A 40 12.71 -17.04 16.00
N TYR A 41 13.59 -16.25 15.38
CA TYR A 41 15.03 -16.23 15.68
C TYR A 41 15.34 -15.48 16.98
N ILE A 42 14.73 -14.30 17.19
CA ILE A 42 15.03 -13.46 18.38
C ILE A 42 14.20 -13.82 19.62
N LEU A 43 13.11 -14.56 19.44
CA LEU A 43 12.21 -15.03 20.50
C LEU A 43 11.94 -16.54 20.34
N PRO A 44 12.97 -17.40 20.43
CA PRO A 44 12.85 -18.82 20.09
C PRO A 44 11.85 -19.57 20.96
N ASP A 45 11.70 -19.17 22.22
CA ASP A 45 10.82 -19.83 23.21
C ASP A 45 9.42 -19.22 23.28
N ALA A 46 9.17 -18.10 22.55
CA ALA A 46 7.89 -17.42 22.58
C ALA A 46 6.95 -17.87 21.46
N LYS A 47 5.67 -18.10 21.79
CA LYS A 47 4.62 -18.29 20.80
C LYS A 47 4.15 -16.93 20.31
N THR A 48 4.51 -16.60 19.08
CA THR A 48 4.15 -15.31 18.47
C THR A 48 3.14 -15.47 17.34
N LYS A 49 2.24 -14.46 17.18
CA LYS A 49 1.35 -14.30 16.04
C LYS A 49 1.43 -12.85 15.56
N VAL A 50 1.37 -12.65 14.26
CA VAL A 50 1.40 -11.32 13.65
C VAL A 50 0.13 -11.10 12.85
N MET A 51 -0.48 -9.91 13.00
CA MET A 51 -1.58 -9.42 12.17
C MET A 51 -1.21 -8.05 11.61
N ALA A 52 -1.53 -7.77 10.35
CA ALA A 52 -1.27 -6.49 9.73
C ALA A 52 -2.55 -5.65 9.59
N CYS A 53 -2.43 -4.32 9.66
CA CYS A 53 -3.55 -3.39 9.44
C CYS A 53 -4.05 -3.36 7.98
N GLY A 54 -3.28 -3.93 7.07
CA GLY A 54 -3.62 -4.09 5.66
C GLY A 54 -2.61 -4.97 4.94
N ARG A 55 -3.05 -5.57 3.84
CA ARG A 55 -2.19 -6.37 2.97
C ARG A 55 -1.79 -5.52 1.78
N THR A 56 -0.55 -5.64 1.34
CA THR A 56 -0.06 -5.08 0.09
C THR A 56 0.10 -6.18 -0.95
N ASP A 57 -0.12 -5.85 -2.22
CA ASP A 57 0.14 -6.74 -3.35
C ASP A 57 1.65 -6.91 -3.58
N ALA A 58 2.01 -7.87 -4.44
CA ALA A 58 3.40 -8.07 -4.86
C ALA A 58 4.02 -6.77 -5.39
N LYS A 59 5.26 -6.48 -4.97
CA LYS A 59 6.06 -5.30 -5.32
C LYS A 59 5.56 -3.96 -4.77
N VAL A 60 4.47 -3.93 -3.99
CA VAL A 60 3.99 -2.72 -3.32
C VAL A 60 4.78 -2.48 -2.05
N SER A 61 5.27 -1.26 -1.87
CA SER A 61 6.04 -0.82 -0.70
C SER A 61 5.14 -0.22 0.39
N ALA A 62 5.69 -0.03 1.58
CA ALA A 62 5.04 0.74 2.64
C ALA A 62 6.03 1.72 3.28
N HIS A 63 5.63 2.99 3.36
CA HIS A 63 6.37 4.03 4.07
C HIS A 63 6.05 3.99 5.57
N GLN A 64 4.76 3.82 5.92
CA GLN A 64 4.33 3.60 7.30
C GLN A 64 3.09 2.71 7.31
N THR A 65 3.26 1.48 7.80
CA THR A 65 2.18 0.53 8.07
C THR A 65 2.33 -0.02 9.47
N TYR A 66 1.41 -0.86 9.92
CA TYR A 66 1.46 -1.40 11.27
C TYR A 66 1.18 -2.90 11.27
N ILE A 67 1.82 -3.57 12.24
CA ILE A 67 1.48 -4.92 12.64
C ILE A 67 1.12 -4.95 14.13
N GLU A 68 0.23 -5.84 14.49
CA GLU A 68 -0.03 -6.25 15.86
C GLU A 68 0.71 -7.55 16.12
N LEU A 69 1.61 -7.53 17.10
CA LEU A 69 2.33 -8.70 17.59
C LEU A 69 1.66 -9.21 18.85
N PHE A 70 1.22 -10.46 18.80
CA PHE A 70 0.74 -11.23 19.94
C PHE A 70 1.88 -12.12 20.43
N SER A 71 2.17 -12.11 21.73
CA SER A 71 3.20 -12.95 22.34
C SER A 71 2.69 -13.52 23.66
N ASP A 72 3.07 -14.76 24.00
CA ASP A 72 2.88 -15.34 25.33
C ASP A 72 3.97 -14.92 26.31
N THR A 73 5.03 -14.29 25.80
CA THR A 73 6.17 -13.79 26.56
C THR A 73 6.15 -12.28 26.62
N ASN A 74 6.36 -11.71 27.81
CA ASN A 74 6.49 -10.27 27.98
C ASN A 74 7.80 -9.75 27.37
N LEU A 75 7.74 -8.61 26.69
CA LEU A 75 8.91 -7.88 26.24
C LEU A 75 9.22 -6.79 27.28
N PRO A 76 10.19 -6.99 28.19
CA PRO A 76 10.38 -6.10 29.34
C PRO A 76 10.94 -4.74 28.91
N ASN A 77 11.78 -4.70 27.87
CA ASN A 77 12.37 -3.50 27.32
C ASN A 77 12.08 -3.42 25.81
N LEU A 78 11.19 -2.49 25.43
CA LEU A 78 10.74 -2.35 24.06
C LEU A 78 11.81 -1.75 23.13
N ASP A 79 12.69 -0.88 23.65
CA ASP A 79 13.76 -0.27 22.86
C ASP A 79 14.84 -1.31 22.52
N VAL A 80 15.22 -2.15 23.50
CA VAL A 80 16.15 -3.27 23.27
C VAL A 80 15.55 -4.25 22.27
N PHE A 81 14.27 -4.58 22.41
CA PHE A 81 13.60 -5.46 21.46
C PHE A 81 13.60 -4.84 20.04
N LEU A 82 13.23 -3.57 19.90
CA LEU A 82 13.19 -2.87 18.63
C LEU A 82 14.57 -2.85 17.95
N GLY A 83 15.63 -2.57 18.71
CA GLY A 83 17.01 -2.59 18.23
C GLY A 83 17.42 -3.99 17.73
N THR A 84 17.20 -5.04 18.56
CA THR A 84 17.50 -6.42 18.21
C THR A 84 16.69 -6.89 17.00
N PHE A 85 15.41 -6.49 16.92
CA PHE A 85 14.54 -6.84 15.80
C PHE A 85 15.05 -6.25 14.50
N ASN A 86 15.36 -4.93 14.49
CA ASN A 86 15.91 -4.24 13.32
C ASN A 86 17.28 -4.80 12.89
N TYR A 87 18.13 -5.18 13.83
CA TYR A 87 19.44 -5.78 13.52
C TYR A 87 19.31 -7.08 12.74
N ASN A 88 18.25 -7.86 12.99
CA ASN A 88 18.02 -9.16 12.36
C ASN A 88 17.02 -9.13 11.18
N LEU A 89 16.31 -8.02 10.96
CA LEU A 89 15.44 -7.85 9.79
C LEU A 89 16.27 -7.70 8.50
N PRO A 90 15.75 -8.13 7.34
CA PRO A 90 16.35 -7.80 6.04
C PRO A 90 16.50 -6.28 5.88
N ALA A 91 17.54 -5.83 5.16
CA ALA A 91 17.87 -4.41 5.00
C ALA A 91 16.75 -3.56 4.37
N ASP A 92 15.80 -4.19 3.68
CA ASP A 92 14.65 -3.57 3.04
C ASP A 92 13.36 -3.64 3.88
N ILE A 93 13.45 -4.06 5.16
CA ILE A 93 12.36 -4.04 6.13
C ILE A 93 12.86 -3.38 7.43
N ARG A 94 12.10 -2.41 7.93
CA ARG A 94 12.44 -1.69 9.16
C ARG A 94 11.23 -1.57 10.08
N ALA A 95 11.39 -1.87 11.36
CA ALA A 95 10.47 -1.51 12.42
C ALA A 95 10.79 -0.09 12.91
N LEU A 96 9.81 0.81 12.87
CA LEU A 96 9.98 2.23 13.19
C LEU A 96 9.78 2.52 14.67
N SER A 97 8.80 1.86 15.28
CA SER A 97 8.45 2.00 16.69
C SER A 97 7.68 0.77 17.18
N ILE A 98 7.65 0.58 18.49
CA ILE A 98 6.84 -0.43 19.17
C ILE A 98 6.19 0.19 20.41
N LYS A 99 4.92 -0.14 20.65
CA LYS A 99 4.21 0.18 21.90
C LYS A 99 3.30 -0.96 22.34
N ARG A 100 3.03 -1.05 23.63
CA ARG A 100 2.01 -1.95 24.15
C ARG A 100 0.62 -1.42 23.79
N VAL A 101 -0.30 -2.35 23.50
CA VAL A 101 -1.71 -2.07 23.29
C VAL A 101 -2.57 -2.98 24.16
N ASN A 102 -3.83 -2.61 24.38
CA ASN A 102 -4.77 -3.42 25.15
C ASN A 102 -5.28 -4.59 24.31
N GLN A 103 -5.85 -5.59 25.00
CA GLN A 103 -6.47 -6.75 24.33
C GLN A 103 -7.66 -6.38 23.44
N ASP A 104 -8.31 -5.25 23.69
CA ASP A 104 -9.47 -4.76 22.93
C ASP A 104 -9.06 -4.02 21.65
N PHE A 105 -7.75 -3.72 21.48
CA PHE A 105 -7.23 -3.12 20.26
C PHE A 105 -7.41 -4.07 19.07
N ASN A 106 -7.92 -3.55 17.95
CA ASN A 106 -8.17 -4.33 16.75
C ASN A 106 -7.52 -3.66 15.54
N ILE A 107 -6.36 -4.15 15.16
CA ILE A 107 -5.57 -3.59 14.06
C ILE A 107 -6.29 -3.60 12.69
N ILE A 108 -7.37 -4.36 12.54
CA ILE A 108 -8.14 -4.43 11.29
C ILE A 108 -9.25 -3.39 11.27
N GLN A 109 -9.92 -3.16 12.42
CA GLN A 109 -11.10 -2.29 12.55
C GLN A 109 -10.78 -0.86 12.98
N ASP A 110 -9.73 -0.67 13.79
CA ASP A 110 -9.37 0.62 14.36
C ASP A 110 -8.73 1.63 13.38
N PRO A 111 -8.03 1.22 12.28
CA PRO A 111 -7.53 2.19 11.31
C PRO A 111 -8.67 2.99 10.66
N LYS A 112 -8.60 4.33 10.76
CA LYS A 112 -9.62 5.26 10.25
C LYS A 112 -9.35 5.68 8.82
N VAL A 113 -8.08 5.97 8.51
CA VAL A 113 -7.67 6.48 7.20
C VAL A 113 -6.42 5.77 6.74
N LYS A 114 -6.39 5.43 5.45
CA LYS A 114 -5.21 4.93 4.73
C LYS A 114 -4.87 5.89 3.60
N GLU A 115 -3.61 6.24 3.51
CA GLU A 115 -3.07 7.09 2.47
C GLU A 115 -2.13 6.27 1.60
N TYR A 116 -2.32 6.34 0.27
CA TYR A 116 -1.48 5.71 -0.74
C TYR A 116 -0.89 6.76 -1.65
N HIS A 117 0.37 6.59 -2.01
CA HIS A 117 1.06 7.38 -3.01
C HIS A 117 1.45 6.47 -4.17
N TYR A 118 1.15 6.90 -5.39
CA TYR A 118 1.62 6.22 -6.59
C TYR A 118 2.57 7.16 -7.36
N TYR A 119 3.87 6.84 -7.30
CA TYR A 119 4.90 7.63 -7.96
C TYR A 119 5.12 7.16 -9.39
N PHE A 120 5.17 8.09 -10.34
CA PHE A 120 5.44 7.80 -11.74
C PHE A 120 6.14 8.94 -12.45
N SER A 121 6.82 8.59 -13.55
CA SER A 121 7.32 9.51 -14.56
C SER A 121 6.76 9.12 -15.92
N CYS A 122 6.75 10.05 -16.85
CA CYS A 122 6.41 9.82 -18.25
C CYS A 122 7.54 10.27 -19.17
N GLY A 123 7.48 9.88 -20.46
CA GLY A 123 8.49 10.19 -21.46
C GLY A 123 9.50 9.05 -21.66
N ASP A 124 10.78 9.39 -21.67
CA ASP A 124 11.86 8.45 -21.92
C ASP A 124 12.03 7.43 -20.78
N LYS A 125 12.72 6.33 -21.08
CA LYS A 125 13.03 5.29 -20.11
C LYS A 125 13.91 5.85 -18.99
N MET A 126 13.44 5.76 -17.75
CA MET A 126 14.17 6.25 -16.58
C MET A 126 15.34 5.32 -16.20
N HIS A 127 16.24 5.83 -15.36
CA HIS A 127 17.35 5.08 -14.80
C HIS A 127 16.84 3.85 -14.00
N PRO A 128 17.41 2.64 -14.19
CA PRO A 128 16.89 1.40 -13.59
C PRO A 128 16.88 1.39 -12.06
N PHE A 129 17.73 2.17 -11.38
CA PHE A 129 17.72 2.27 -9.91
C PHE A 129 16.41 2.91 -9.37
N GLY A 130 15.70 3.68 -10.19
CA GLY A 130 14.39 4.21 -9.82
C GLY A 130 13.25 3.18 -9.87
N ALA A 131 13.43 2.04 -10.55
CA ALA A 131 12.36 1.08 -10.85
C ALA A 131 11.69 0.46 -9.61
N ALA A 132 12.38 0.45 -8.46
CA ALA A 132 11.85 -0.06 -7.21
C ALA A 132 10.92 0.92 -6.47
N LEU A 133 10.96 2.20 -6.82
CA LEU A 133 10.28 3.29 -6.11
C LEU A 133 9.28 4.05 -6.98
N MET A 134 9.42 3.94 -8.30
CA MET A 134 8.66 4.74 -9.27
C MET A 134 8.31 3.91 -10.50
N CYS A 135 7.12 4.12 -11.05
CA CYS A 135 6.74 3.55 -12.33
C CYS A 135 7.13 4.52 -13.46
N ASN A 136 7.83 4.03 -14.49
CA ASN A 136 8.06 4.80 -15.70
C ASN A 136 7.04 4.40 -16.78
N ILE A 137 6.32 5.40 -17.27
CA ILE A 137 5.29 5.27 -18.31
C ILE A 137 5.88 5.86 -19.59
N GLN A 138 6.25 5.01 -20.55
CA GLN A 138 6.83 5.49 -21.80
C GLN A 138 5.84 6.27 -22.62
N GLY A 139 6.31 7.35 -23.26
CA GLY A 139 5.53 8.29 -24.04
C GLY A 139 4.92 9.42 -23.20
N GLU A 140 4.28 10.34 -23.88
CA GLU A 140 3.69 11.53 -23.28
C GLU A 140 2.33 11.23 -22.63
N LEU A 141 1.99 12.01 -21.62
CA LEU A 141 0.71 11.97 -20.92
C LEU A 141 0.15 13.39 -20.79
N ASP A 142 -1.12 13.55 -21.04
CA ASP A 142 -1.86 14.77 -20.71
C ASP A 142 -2.12 14.81 -19.20
N ILE A 143 -1.17 15.41 -18.47
CA ILE A 143 -1.23 15.52 -17.02
C ILE A 143 -2.43 16.34 -16.55
N GLN A 144 -2.87 17.34 -17.33
CA GLN A 144 -3.97 18.22 -16.93
C GLN A 144 -5.30 17.45 -16.88
N ILE A 145 -5.58 16.61 -17.89
CA ILE A 145 -6.79 15.78 -17.88
C ILE A 145 -6.73 14.72 -16.77
N MET A 146 -5.54 14.16 -16.51
CA MET A 146 -5.33 13.22 -15.39
C MET A 146 -5.57 13.90 -14.03
N GLN A 147 -5.11 15.12 -13.83
CA GLN A 147 -5.35 15.90 -12.61
C GLN A 147 -6.84 16.17 -12.40
N LYS A 148 -7.55 16.60 -13.44
CA LYS A 148 -9.00 16.79 -13.41
C LYS A 148 -9.73 15.49 -13.04
N ALA A 149 -9.36 14.38 -13.67
CA ALA A 149 -9.96 13.07 -13.42
C ALA A 149 -9.66 12.53 -12.01
N ALA A 150 -8.45 12.78 -11.48
CA ALA A 150 -8.10 12.38 -10.12
C ALA A 150 -9.09 12.93 -9.07
N LYS A 151 -9.48 14.19 -9.20
CA LYS A 151 -10.49 14.83 -8.34
C LYS A 151 -11.87 14.17 -8.41
N ALA A 152 -12.25 13.64 -9.56
CA ALA A 152 -13.54 12.99 -9.71
C ALA A 152 -13.67 11.65 -8.95
N PHE A 153 -12.57 11.08 -8.45
CA PHE A 153 -12.63 9.91 -7.56
C PHE A 153 -13.09 10.24 -6.13
N GLU A 154 -13.04 11.49 -5.70
CA GLU A 154 -13.40 11.90 -4.33
C GLU A 154 -14.89 11.67 -4.04
N GLY A 155 -15.20 11.41 -2.77
CA GLY A 155 -16.52 11.13 -2.25
C GLY A 155 -16.82 9.64 -2.06
N GLU A 156 -18.04 9.34 -1.62
CA GLU A 156 -18.56 7.98 -1.54
C GLU A 156 -19.09 7.55 -2.91
N LYS A 157 -18.55 6.46 -3.44
CA LYS A 157 -18.89 5.93 -4.76
C LYS A 157 -18.87 4.41 -4.78
N ASP A 158 -19.54 3.83 -5.77
CA ASP A 158 -19.38 2.41 -6.08
C ASP A 158 -18.14 2.19 -6.96
N PHE A 159 -17.08 1.72 -6.36
CA PHE A 159 -15.83 1.37 -7.03
C PHE A 159 -15.84 -0.04 -7.65
N TYR A 160 -16.98 -0.53 -8.13
CA TYR A 160 -17.07 -1.84 -8.79
C TYR A 160 -16.04 -1.96 -9.90
N SER A 161 -16.00 -0.98 -10.84
CA SER A 161 -15.05 -0.96 -11.96
C SER A 161 -13.58 -0.94 -11.50
N TYR A 162 -13.32 -0.40 -10.33
CA TYR A 162 -11.99 -0.30 -9.72
C TYR A 162 -11.71 -1.40 -8.68
N THR A 163 -12.50 -2.49 -8.71
CA THR A 163 -12.30 -3.65 -7.82
C THR A 163 -11.86 -4.85 -8.65
N PHE A 164 -10.69 -5.40 -8.34
CA PHE A 164 -10.18 -6.54 -9.08
C PHE A 164 -10.97 -7.81 -8.81
N ARG A 165 -11.66 -8.35 -9.86
CA ARG A 165 -12.48 -9.57 -9.80
C ARG A 165 -13.46 -9.56 -8.63
N PRO A 166 -14.38 -8.59 -8.55
CA PRO A 166 -15.39 -8.55 -7.50
C PRO A 166 -16.31 -9.78 -7.63
N LYS A 167 -16.65 -10.37 -6.51
CA LYS A 167 -17.68 -11.40 -6.41
C LYS A 167 -19.04 -10.72 -6.16
N ALA A 168 -20.14 -11.47 -6.29
CA ALA A 168 -21.48 -10.93 -6.10
C ALA A 168 -21.66 -10.27 -4.71
N GLU A 169 -21.07 -10.88 -3.67
CA GLU A 169 -21.11 -10.41 -2.29
C GLU A 169 -20.09 -9.32 -1.95
N THR A 170 -19.22 -8.92 -2.89
CA THR A 170 -18.16 -7.93 -2.62
C THR A 170 -18.79 -6.55 -2.43
N LYS A 171 -18.57 -5.96 -1.26
CA LYS A 171 -18.94 -4.56 -1.00
C LYS A 171 -17.99 -3.65 -1.78
N THR A 172 -18.50 -3.01 -2.83
CA THR A 172 -17.70 -2.15 -3.73
C THR A 172 -17.80 -0.67 -3.42
N VAL A 173 -18.83 -0.26 -2.68
CA VAL A 173 -18.94 1.12 -2.18
C VAL A 173 -17.80 1.42 -1.20
N ALA A 174 -17.16 2.57 -1.39
CA ALA A 174 -16.06 3.06 -0.55
C ALA A 174 -16.01 4.60 -0.60
N THR A 175 -15.32 5.20 0.38
CA THR A 175 -15.10 6.64 0.44
C THR A 175 -13.64 6.96 0.16
N VAL A 176 -13.39 7.70 -0.91
CA VAL A 176 -12.13 8.38 -1.18
C VAL A 176 -12.26 9.79 -0.61
N VAL A 177 -11.49 10.09 0.43
CA VAL A 177 -11.55 11.38 1.13
C VAL A 177 -10.83 12.46 0.32
N GLU A 178 -9.70 12.09 -0.31
CA GLU A 178 -8.86 13.00 -1.08
C GLU A 178 -8.16 12.22 -2.19
N CYS A 179 -8.11 12.81 -3.40
CA CYS A 179 -7.38 12.25 -4.54
C CYS A 179 -6.73 13.37 -5.34
N ASN A 180 -5.41 13.50 -5.26
CA ASN A 180 -4.62 14.55 -5.94
C ASN A 180 -3.55 13.94 -6.81
N LEU A 181 -3.39 14.44 -8.03
CA LEU A 181 -2.24 14.17 -8.87
C LEU A 181 -1.36 15.43 -8.92
N LEU A 182 -0.16 15.33 -8.35
CA LEU A 182 0.74 16.46 -8.11
C LEU A 182 2.12 16.20 -8.71
N LEU A 183 2.88 17.28 -8.93
CA LEU A 183 4.31 17.17 -9.18
C LEU A 183 4.98 16.55 -7.93
N ASN A 184 5.87 15.60 -8.14
CA ASN A 184 6.61 14.98 -7.04
C ASN A 184 7.75 15.89 -6.60
N THR A 185 7.69 16.35 -5.34
CA THR A 185 8.73 17.16 -4.70
C THR A 185 9.29 16.51 -3.45
N VAL A 186 8.78 15.33 -3.07
CA VAL A 186 9.09 14.67 -1.78
C VAL A 186 10.05 13.51 -1.96
N LEU A 187 9.75 12.59 -2.89
CA LEU A 187 10.62 11.45 -3.16
C LEU A 187 11.64 11.83 -4.23
N THR A 188 12.87 12.12 -3.82
CA THR A 188 13.93 12.59 -4.71
C THR A 188 15.17 11.72 -4.65
N ALA A 189 15.85 11.54 -5.78
CA ALA A 189 17.15 10.91 -5.89
C ALA A 189 17.87 11.43 -7.14
N SER A 190 19.21 11.39 -7.14
CA SER A 190 20.02 11.87 -8.24
C SER A 190 19.79 11.14 -9.58
N PHE A 191 19.27 9.91 -9.51
CA PHE A 191 18.94 9.07 -10.66
C PHE A 191 17.47 9.13 -11.06
N PHE A 192 16.63 9.93 -10.38
CA PHE A 192 15.24 10.13 -10.80
C PHE A 192 15.14 11.08 -11.99
N PRO A 193 14.11 10.93 -12.84
CA PRO A 193 13.80 11.93 -13.86
C PRO A 193 13.63 13.31 -13.24
N LYS A 194 14.00 14.35 -13.99
CA LYS A 194 13.83 15.76 -13.54
C LYS A 194 12.39 16.07 -13.19
N GLU A 195 11.46 15.45 -13.89
CA GLU A 195 10.03 15.62 -13.67
C GLU A 195 9.40 14.25 -13.40
N SER A 196 8.69 14.18 -12.30
CA SER A 196 7.93 13.00 -11.89
C SER A 196 6.70 13.45 -11.10
N TYR A 197 5.73 12.56 -10.99
CA TYR A 197 4.43 12.88 -10.42
C TYR A 197 4.06 11.89 -9.32
N VAL A 198 3.12 12.29 -8.48
CA VAL A 198 2.54 11.44 -7.45
C VAL A 198 1.01 11.55 -7.47
N LEU A 199 0.33 10.41 -7.56
CA LEU A 199 -1.09 10.31 -7.26
C LEU A 199 -1.22 9.99 -5.77
N GLN A 200 -1.73 10.92 -4.98
CA GLN A 200 -2.01 10.76 -3.56
C GLN A 200 -3.49 10.43 -3.39
N VAL A 201 -3.79 9.35 -2.67
CA VAL A 201 -5.17 8.92 -2.44
C VAL A 201 -5.36 8.60 -0.96
N LYS A 202 -6.33 9.27 -0.31
CA LYS A 202 -6.76 9.01 1.06
C LYS A 202 -8.16 8.44 1.09
N GLY A 203 -8.41 7.46 1.96
CA GLY A 203 -9.74 6.87 2.11
C GLY A 203 -9.84 5.98 3.34
N THR A 204 -11.06 5.62 3.70
CA THR A 204 -11.35 4.78 4.87
C THR A 204 -11.02 3.31 4.65
N GLY A 205 -10.88 2.90 3.39
CA GLY A 205 -10.51 1.55 2.98
C GLY A 205 -10.52 1.42 1.46
N PHE A 206 -9.71 0.50 0.95
CA PHE A 206 -9.56 0.30 -0.48
C PHE A 206 -9.79 -1.16 -0.87
N LYS A 207 -10.33 -1.38 -2.06
CA LYS A 207 -10.57 -2.69 -2.65
C LYS A 207 -9.27 -3.23 -3.26
N ARG A 208 -9.25 -4.52 -3.55
CA ARG A 208 -8.10 -5.16 -4.17
C ARG A 208 -7.74 -4.48 -5.50
N ASN A 209 -6.48 -4.08 -5.65
CA ASN A 209 -5.93 -3.34 -6.80
C ASN A 209 -6.59 -1.99 -7.08
N GLN A 210 -7.44 -1.44 -6.20
CA GLN A 210 -8.21 -0.23 -6.48
C GLN A 210 -7.33 0.94 -6.95
N ILE A 211 -6.31 1.30 -6.19
CA ILE A 211 -5.41 2.42 -6.55
C ILE A 211 -4.72 2.18 -7.90
N ARG A 212 -4.33 0.95 -8.18
CA ARG A 212 -3.65 0.59 -9.43
C ARG A 212 -4.60 0.60 -10.63
N LEU A 213 -5.86 0.24 -10.45
CA LEU A 213 -6.91 0.37 -11.47
C LEU A 213 -7.26 1.85 -11.70
N MET A 214 -7.34 2.66 -10.64
CA MET A 214 -7.50 4.12 -10.75
C MET A 214 -6.35 4.73 -11.56
N MET A 215 -5.10 4.37 -11.22
CA MET A 215 -3.93 4.85 -11.97
C MET A 215 -3.91 4.34 -13.42
N GLY A 216 -4.30 3.08 -13.68
CA GLY A 216 -4.42 2.53 -15.03
C GLY A 216 -5.41 3.34 -15.89
N MET A 217 -6.57 3.67 -15.33
CA MET A 217 -7.56 4.52 -16.00
C MET A 217 -7.02 5.93 -16.26
N LEU A 218 -6.33 6.54 -15.29
CA LEU A 218 -5.70 7.85 -15.48
C LEU A 218 -4.65 7.82 -16.60
N ILE A 219 -3.83 6.76 -16.68
CA ILE A 219 -2.86 6.58 -17.77
C ILE A 219 -3.56 6.47 -19.13
N ASP A 220 -4.63 5.68 -19.23
CA ASP A 220 -5.36 5.51 -20.48
C ASP A 220 -6.06 6.81 -20.91
N LEU A 221 -6.55 7.59 -19.93
CA LEU A 221 -7.11 8.91 -20.16
C LEU A 221 -6.03 9.91 -20.61
N GLY A 222 -4.87 9.95 -19.92
CA GLY A 222 -3.75 10.82 -20.28
C GLY A 222 -3.12 10.49 -21.64
N ARG A 223 -3.32 9.27 -22.14
CA ARG A 223 -2.95 8.84 -23.50
C ARG A 223 -4.05 9.07 -24.53
N HIS A 224 -5.18 9.65 -24.13
CA HIS A 224 -6.37 9.81 -24.96
C HIS A 224 -6.90 8.49 -25.58
N LYS A 225 -6.64 7.35 -24.93
CA LYS A 225 -7.17 6.03 -25.32
C LYS A 225 -8.63 5.86 -24.95
N VAL A 226 -9.08 6.59 -23.94
CA VAL A 226 -10.47 6.63 -23.49
C VAL A 226 -10.92 8.08 -23.38
N SER A 227 -12.21 8.33 -23.54
CA SER A 227 -12.80 9.67 -23.37
C SER A 227 -13.02 9.97 -21.87
N TYR A 228 -13.13 11.27 -21.55
CA TYR A 228 -13.49 11.70 -20.20
C TYR A 228 -14.90 11.23 -19.81
N ASP A 229 -15.84 11.17 -20.77
CA ASP A 229 -17.20 10.66 -20.53
C ASP A 229 -17.18 9.18 -20.19
N PHE A 230 -16.40 8.36 -20.91
CA PHE A 230 -16.22 6.94 -20.54
C PHE A 230 -15.63 6.80 -19.14
N PHE A 231 -14.66 7.64 -18.77
CA PHE A 231 -14.13 7.65 -17.41
C PHE A 231 -15.24 7.92 -16.39
N LEU A 232 -16.10 8.94 -16.60
CA LEU A 232 -17.21 9.23 -15.70
C LEU A 232 -18.19 8.06 -15.60
N GLU A 233 -18.46 7.35 -16.70
CA GLU A 233 -19.28 6.15 -16.70
C GLU A 233 -18.73 5.03 -15.81
N THR A 234 -17.40 4.93 -15.65
CA THR A 234 -16.79 3.94 -14.74
C THR A 234 -17.01 4.25 -13.27
N LEU A 235 -17.39 5.47 -12.94
CA LEU A 235 -17.75 5.91 -11.57
C LEU A 235 -19.26 5.86 -11.32
N ASP A 236 -20.06 5.58 -12.35
CA ASP A 236 -21.49 5.36 -12.22
C ASP A 236 -21.73 3.94 -11.68
N GLY A 237 -22.21 3.82 -10.45
CA GLY A 237 -22.46 2.54 -9.78
C GLY A 237 -23.49 1.64 -10.47
N HIS A 238 -24.27 2.15 -11.43
CA HIS A 238 -25.22 1.37 -12.23
C HIS A 238 -24.53 0.60 -13.36
N LYS A 239 -23.35 1.06 -13.83
CA LYS A 239 -22.56 0.45 -14.91
C LYS A 239 -21.46 -0.44 -14.33
N LYS A 240 -21.56 -1.76 -14.53
CA LYS A 240 -20.54 -2.73 -14.09
C LYS A 240 -19.44 -2.90 -15.13
N ILE A 241 -18.69 -1.84 -15.40
CA ILE A 241 -17.60 -1.85 -16.38
C ILE A 241 -16.38 -2.56 -15.79
N LYS A 242 -15.83 -3.53 -16.51
CA LYS A 242 -14.61 -4.23 -16.10
C LYS A 242 -13.39 -3.53 -16.70
N LEU A 243 -12.55 -2.98 -15.84
CA LEU A 243 -11.26 -2.41 -16.24
C LEU A 243 -10.18 -3.49 -16.28
N GLU A 244 -9.31 -3.43 -17.30
CA GLU A 244 -8.23 -4.41 -17.50
C GLU A 244 -6.84 -3.82 -17.22
N HIS A 245 -6.68 -2.51 -17.40
CA HIS A 245 -5.39 -1.86 -17.20
C HIS A 245 -5.09 -1.66 -15.71
N ILE A 246 -4.25 -2.52 -15.16
CA ILE A 246 -3.75 -2.41 -13.79
C ILE A 246 -2.34 -1.83 -13.85
N ALA A 247 -2.16 -0.61 -13.36
CA ALA A 247 -0.84 0.05 -13.34
C ALA A 247 0.21 -0.79 -12.59
N PRO A 248 1.50 -0.74 -12.96
CA PRO A 248 2.57 -1.48 -12.30
C PRO A 248 2.62 -1.25 -10.79
N ALA A 249 2.91 -2.31 -10.04
CA ALA A 249 2.86 -2.24 -8.58
C ALA A 249 4.02 -1.45 -7.95
N SER A 250 5.17 -1.36 -8.63
CA SER A 250 6.39 -0.74 -8.09
C SER A 250 6.26 0.76 -7.79
N GLY A 251 5.33 1.45 -8.47
CA GLY A 251 5.03 2.86 -8.16
C GLY A 251 4.17 3.05 -6.92
N LEU A 252 3.52 2.01 -6.40
CA LEU A 252 2.56 2.11 -5.32
C LEU A 252 3.22 1.95 -3.95
N ILE A 253 2.94 2.88 -3.05
CA ILE A 253 3.41 2.88 -1.67
C ILE A 253 2.20 3.10 -0.74
N LEU A 254 1.97 2.20 0.22
CA LEU A 254 1.13 2.51 1.38
C LEU A 254 1.88 3.55 2.22
N TYR A 255 1.48 4.80 2.08
CA TYR A 255 2.25 5.93 2.62
C TYR A 255 2.02 6.08 4.12
N LYS A 256 0.76 6.05 4.57
CA LYS A 256 0.41 6.24 5.98
C LYS A 256 -0.87 5.50 6.35
N VAL A 257 -0.94 5.03 7.59
CA VAL A 257 -2.17 4.53 8.23
C VAL A 257 -2.40 5.32 9.50
N GLU A 258 -3.63 5.83 9.69
CA GLU A 258 -4.05 6.59 10.88
C GLU A 258 -5.10 5.77 11.67
N PHE A 259 -4.98 5.83 13.00
CA PHE A 259 -5.87 5.16 13.97
C PHE A 259 -6.79 6.15 14.68
#